data_33a4483ad3ca4643d5fef01096fec8a3
#
_entry.id   33a4483ad3ca4643d5fef01096fec8a3
#
_cell.length_a   1.000
_cell.length_b   1.000
_cell.length_c   1.000
_cell.angle_alpha   90.00
_cell.angle_beta   90.00
_cell.angle_gamma   90.00
#
_symmetry.space_group_name_H-M   'P 1'
#
loop_
_entity.id
_entity.type
_entity.pdbx_description
1 polymer ?
#
loop_
_entity_poly.entity_id
_entity_poly.type
_entity_poly.pdbx_seq_one_letter_code
_entity_poly.pdbx_strand_id
1 'polypeptide(L)'
;MDYIESYKNRTIEILVPNEFREDNNEVINVPLLGKVTAGTPIEAIETPDEYMAIPAGLIKNKKEVFTLRVSGESMINVGIYDGDILIVERKNTALNGETVVAMNADNEVTVKTFYKEKDYFRLQPENDTMEPIILKECTILGKAIGLYRKF
;
A
#
# COMPACT_ATOMS: atom_id res chain seq x y z
N MET A 1 28.70 -8.85 7.54
CA MET A 1 28.90 -8.82 7.52
C MET A 1 28.54 -8.76 7.29
N ASP A 2 28.48 -8.29 7.51
CA ASP A 2 28.47 -8.02 7.43
C ASP A 2 28.06 -7.47 7.20
N TYR A 3 28.30 -6.97 7.50
CA TYR A 3 28.50 -6.58 7.32
C TYR A 3 28.49 -6.24 7.51
N ILE A 4 28.64 -5.98 7.85
CA ILE A 4 29.29 -5.78 8.13
C ILE A 4 29.63 -5.61 8.30
N GLU A 5 29.89 -5.41 8.54
CA GLU A 5 30.65 -5.41 8.71
C GLU A 5 30.52 -5.19 8.86
N SER A 6 30.79 -5.06 9.02
CA SER A 6 31.14 -4.97 9.09
C SER A 6 30.95 -4.64 8.95
N TYR A 7 31.26 -4.42 9.25
CA TYR A 7 31.73 -4.32 9.04
C TYR A 7 31.73 -4.05 9.19
N LYS A 8 32.01 -3.97 9.38
CA LYS A 8 32.55 -3.68 9.55
C LYS A 8 32.34 -3.48 9.80
N ASN A 9 32.31 -3.42 9.90
CA ASN A 9 32.23 -3.19 9.98
C ASN A 9 31.74 -2.82 10.06
N ARG A 10 31.76 -2.48 10.04
CA ARG A 10 31.53 -1.98 9.88
C ARG A 10 30.89 -1.46 9.68
N THR A 11 30.99 -1.43 9.67
CA THR A 11 30.56 -0.75 9.18
C THR A 11 30.17 -0.29 8.49
N ILE A 12 30.39 -0.05 8.74
CA ILE A 12 30.00 0.40 8.02
C ILE A 12 29.86 1.17 7.78
N GLU A 13 30.19 1.67 7.95
CA GLU A 13 29.82 2.41 7.72
C GLU A 13 29.58 2.93 7.11
N ILE A 14 29.76 3.07 7.53
CA ILE A 14 29.67 3.54 6.59
C ILE A 14 30.17 4.65 5.96
N LEU A 15 31.13 4.98 5.97
CA LEU A 15 31.55 5.72 4.97
C LEU A 15 30.59 6.41 4.14
N VAL A 16 29.47 6.68 4.63
CA VAL A 16 28.40 7.16 3.79
C VAL A 16 28.55 8.64 3.56
N PRO A 17 28.53 9.09 2.31
CA PRO A 17 28.59 10.51 2.03
C PRO A 17 27.44 11.28 2.66
N ASN A 18 27.69 12.54 2.98
CA ASN A 18 26.67 13.34 3.64
C ASN A 18 25.43 13.53 2.77
N GLU A 19 25.62 13.70 1.48
CA GLU A 19 24.46 13.89 0.62
C GLU A 19 23.57 12.68 0.60
N PHE A 20 24.14 11.49 0.72
CA PHE A 20 23.34 10.27 0.77
C PHE A 20 22.50 10.26 2.05
N ARG A 21 23.08 10.64 3.16
CA ARG A 21 22.34 10.68 4.41
C ARG A 21 21.25 11.72 4.40
N GLU A 22 21.53 12.86 3.78
CA GLU A 22 20.50 13.89 3.69
C GLU A 22 19.28 13.40 2.95
N ASP A 23 19.48 12.69 1.84
CA ASP A 23 18.36 12.16 1.09
C ASP A 23 17.56 11.15 1.89
N ASN A 24 18.24 10.36 2.72
CA ASN A 24 17.57 9.32 3.49
C ASN A 24 16.94 9.82 4.77
N ASN A 25 17.26 11.06 5.16
CA ASN A 25 16.71 11.59 6.41
C ASN A 25 15.34 12.23 6.24
N GLU A 26 14.93 12.47 4.99
CA GLU A 26 13.61 13.04 4.77
C GLU A 26 12.54 11.97 4.95
N VAL A 27 11.53 12.32 5.74
CA VAL A 27 10.36 11.48 5.89
C VAL A 27 9.13 12.31 5.64
N ILE A 28 8.07 11.65 5.19
CA ILE A 28 6.79 12.28 4.97
C ILE A 28 5.78 11.56 5.85
N ASN A 29 4.98 12.33 6.58
CA ASN A 29 3.89 11.75 7.36
C ASN A 29 2.67 11.59 6.47
N VAL A 30 2.21 10.35 6.34
CA VAL A 30 1.04 10.05 5.52
C VAL A 30 -0.07 9.48 6.41
N PRO A 31 -1.33 9.71 6.05
CA PRO A 31 -2.41 9.18 6.88
C PRO A 31 -2.42 7.66 6.91
N LEU A 32 -2.70 7.11 8.08
CA LEU A 32 -2.92 5.68 8.24
C LEU A 32 -4.39 5.46 8.51
N LEU A 33 -5.03 4.73 7.60
CA LEU A 33 -6.45 4.46 7.69
C LEU A 33 -6.63 3.07 8.26
N GLY A 34 -7.17 2.98 9.49
CA GLY A 34 -7.41 1.70 10.12
C GLY A 34 -8.62 1.01 9.51
N LYS A 35 -9.61 1.80 9.14
CA LYS A 35 -10.84 1.26 8.61
C LYS A 35 -11.47 2.33 7.74
N VAL A 36 -11.85 1.96 6.52
CA VAL A 36 -12.56 2.88 5.65
C VAL A 36 -14.04 2.67 5.87
N THR A 37 -14.71 3.72 6.33
CA THR A 37 -16.13 3.64 6.57
C THR A 37 -16.90 3.78 5.26
N ALA A 38 -17.87 2.92 5.07
CA ALA A 38 -18.71 2.96 3.88
C ALA A 38 -19.32 4.35 3.72
N GLY A 39 -19.28 4.85 2.49
CA GLY A 39 -19.88 6.14 2.18
C GLY A 39 -19.00 7.35 2.44
N THR A 40 -17.81 7.17 3.03
CA THR A 40 -16.90 8.28 3.27
C THR A 40 -15.72 8.17 2.31
N PRO A 41 -15.62 9.09 1.33
CA PRO A 41 -14.46 9.07 0.44
C PRO A 41 -13.17 9.30 1.22
N ILE A 42 -12.10 8.64 0.82
CA ILE A 42 -10.81 8.81 1.48
C ILE A 42 -10.38 10.27 1.43
N GLU A 43 -10.66 10.95 0.32
CA GLU A 43 -10.32 12.35 0.15
C GLU A 43 -11.00 13.27 1.16
N ALA A 44 -12.10 12.82 1.74
CA ALA A 44 -12.85 13.63 2.71
C ALA A 44 -12.37 13.44 4.13
N ILE A 45 -11.39 12.57 4.36
CA ILE A 45 -10.86 12.35 5.70
C ILE A 45 -9.85 13.45 6.00
N GLU A 46 -10.29 14.44 6.78
CA GLU A 46 -9.45 15.60 7.05
C GLU A 46 -8.55 15.38 8.26
N THR A 47 -8.99 14.56 9.21
CA THR A 47 -8.21 14.29 10.42
C THR A 47 -8.13 12.78 10.62
N PRO A 48 -7.19 12.13 9.96
CA PRO A 48 -6.99 10.70 10.20
C PRO A 48 -6.51 10.47 11.63
N ASP A 49 -6.87 9.32 12.18
CA ASP A 49 -6.52 8.99 13.56
C ASP A 49 -5.02 8.88 13.76
N GLU A 50 -4.31 8.40 12.76
CA GLU A 50 -2.89 8.14 12.88
C GLU A 50 -2.16 8.55 11.60
N TYR A 51 -0.87 8.78 11.76
CA TYR A 51 0.02 9.05 10.64
C TYR A 51 1.18 8.07 10.68
N MET A 52 1.71 7.77 9.52
CA MET A 52 2.87 6.92 9.39
C MET A 52 3.97 7.68 8.69
N ALA A 53 5.18 7.62 9.26
CA ALA A 53 6.34 8.27 8.65
C ALA A 53 6.92 7.34 7.60
N ILE A 54 7.03 7.84 6.37
CA ILE A 54 7.55 7.07 5.25
C ILE A 54 8.73 7.82 4.66
N PRO A 55 9.83 7.11 4.36
CA PRO A 55 10.95 7.77 3.69
C PRO A 55 10.50 8.42 2.38
N ALA A 56 10.87 9.68 2.21
CA ALA A 56 10.45 10.45 1.04
C ALA A 56 10.91 9.80 -0.26
N GLY A 57 12.04 9.10 -0.23
CA GLY A 57 12.55 8.45 -1.42
C GLY A 57 11.69 7.34 -1.97
N LEU A 58 10.75 6.81 -1.17
CA LEU A 58 9.82 5.79 -1.63
C LEU A 58 8.66 6.38 -2.42
N ILE A 59 8.46 7.69 -2.34
CA ILE A 59 7.33 8.35 -2.99
C ILE A 59 7.88 9.15 -4.16
N LYS A 60 7.69 8.59 -5.36
CA LYS A 60 8.17 9.23 -6.57
C LYS A 60 7.19 10.30 -7.00
N ASN A 61 7.75 11.41 -7.51
CA ASN A 61 6.96 12.50 -8.09
C ASN A 61 6.00 13.16 -7.11
N LYS A 62 6.24 13.02 -5.82
CA LYS A 62 5.43 13.64 -4.76
C LYS A 62 3.95 13.35 -4.93
N LYS A 63 3.62 12.15 -5.37
CA LYS A 63 2.22 11.74 -5.52
C LYS A 63 1.57 11.58 -4.17
N GLU A 64 0.27 11.71 -4.15
CA GLU A 64 -0.47 11.52 -2.91
C GLU A 64 -0.41 10.05 -2.51
N VAL A 65 -0.14 9.83 -1.24
CA VAL A 65 0.02 8.50 -0.68
C VAL A 65 -0.77 8.43 0.60
N PHE A 66 -1.40 7.30 0.84
CA PHE A 66 -1.98 7.00 2.14
C PHE A 66 -1.60 5.58 2.51
N THR A 67 -1.82 5.21 3.76
CA THR A 67 -1.59 3.84 4.20
C THR A 67 -2.89 3.25 4.70
N LEU A 68 -2.97 1.93 4.65
CA LEU A 68 -4.19 1.22 5.01
C LEU A 68 -3.81 -0.06 5.75
N ARG A 69 -4.45 -0.29 6.90
CA ARG A 69 -4.22 -1.52 7.65
C ARG A 69 -5.01 -2.65 6.99
N VAL A 70 -4.31 -3.72 6.66
CA VAL A 70 -4.91 -4.86 6.00
C VAL A 70 -5.62 -5.73 7.01
N SER A 71 -6.82 -6.17 6.66
CA SER A 71 -7.61 -7.06 7.48
C SER A 71 -7.96 -8.30 6.67
N GLY A 72 -7.71 -9.48 7.26
CA GLY A 72 -8.05 -10.73 6.61
C GLY A 72 -6.92 -11.32 5.79
N GLU A 73 -7.21 -12.40 5.09
CA GLU A 73 -6.20 -13.23 4.46
C GLU A 73 -6.39 -13.36 2.94
N SER A 74 -7.11 -12.43 2.33
CA SER A 74 -7.43 -12.58 0.92
C SER A 74 -6.24 -12.44 -0.02
N MET A 75 -5.10 -11.93 0.47
CA MET A 75 -3.95 -11.65 -0.38
C MET A 75 -2.68 -12.35 0.09
N ILE A 76 -2.82 -13.48 0.79
CA ILE A 76 -1.66 -14.15 1.37
C ILE A 76 -0.72 -14.72 0.32
N ASN A 77 -1.23 -15.12 -0.85
CA ASN A 77 -0.38 -15.71 -1.88
C ASN A 77 0.59 -14.72 -2.51
N VAL A 78 0.36 -13.43 -2.34
CA VAL A 78 1.30 -12.41 -2.80
C VAL A 78 2.01 -11.73 -1.64
N GLY A 79 1.94 -12.33 -0.44
CA GLY A 79 2.72 -11.86 0.69
C GLY A 79 2.14 -10.71 1.46
N ILE A 80 0.84 -10.45 1.32
CA ILE A 80 0.15 -9.42 2.09
C ILE A 80 -0.70 -10.13 3.14
N TYR A 81 -0.42 -9.86 4.42
CA TYR A 81 -1.03 -10.59 5.53
C TYR A 81 -1.86 -9.67 6.41
N ASP A 82 -2.74 -10.29 7.18
CA ASP A 82 -3.53 -9.58 8.18
C ASP A 82 -2.63 -8.76 9.09
N GLY A 83 -2.99 -7.51 9.32
CA GLY A 83 -2.21 -6.61 10.17
C GLY A 83 -1.13 -5.82 9.45
N ASP A 84 -0.82 -6.17 8.21
CA ASP A 84 0.14 -5.40 7.43
C ASP A 84 -0.38 -3.99 7.19
N ILE A 85 0.55 -3.04 7.04
CA ILE A 85 0.20 -1.68 6.64
C ILE A 85 0.61 -1.51 5.19
N LEU A 86 -0.40 -1.37 4.34
CA LEU A 86 -0.20 -1.23 2.91
C LEU A 86 0.06 0.23 2.57
N ILE A 87 1.07 0.48 1.75
CA ILE A 87 1.39 1.82 1.28
C ILE A 87 0.75 1.96 -0.10
N VAL A 88 -0.10 2.96 -0.25
CA VAL A 88 -0.98 3.07 -1.41
C VAL A 88 -0.81 4.43 -2.06
N GLU A 89 -0.57 4.41 -3.36
CA GLU A 89 -0.54 5.62 -4.19
C GLU A 89 -1.95 5.88 -4.69
N ARG A 90 -2.47 7.10 -4.49
CA ARG A 90 -3.81 7.43 -4.94
C ARG A 90 -3.87 7.38 -6.45
N LYS A 91 -4.82 6.65 -6.97
CA LYS A 91 -5.06 6.52 -8.40
C LYS A 91 -6.53 6.17 -8.60
N ASN A 92 -7.09 6.61 -9.72
CA ASN A 92 -8.45 6.24 -10.06
C ASN A 92 -8.52 5.27 -11.23
N THR A 93 -7.37 4.80 -11.73
CA THR A 93 -7.30 3.78 -12.77
C THR A 93 -6.28 2.73 -12.38
N ALA A 94 -6.38 1.56 -13.01
CA ALA A 94 -5.47 0.46 -12.71
C ALA A 94 -5.25 -0.37 -13.97
N LEU A 95 -4.12 -1.06 -14.01
CA LEU A 95 -3.81 -2.02 -15.07
C LEU A 95 -4.05 -3.43 -14.55
N ASN A 96 -4.36 -4.33 -15.49
CA ASN A 96 -4.57 -5.72 -15.13
C ASN A 96 -3.36 -6.30 -14.41
N GLY A 97 -3.61 -6.98 -13.31
CA GLY A 97 -2.55 -7.62 -12.52
C GLY A 97 -2.02 -6.77 -11.40
N GLU A 98 -2.44 -5.52 -11.29
CA GLU A 98 -1.98 -4.66 -10.20
C GLU A 98 -2.76 -4.93 -8.92
N THR A 99 -2.08 -4.80 -7.78
CA THR A 99 -2.74 -4.87 -6.49
C THR A 99 -3.31 -3.50 -6.18
N VAL A 100 -4.61 -3.45 -5.97
CA VAL A 100 -5.32 -2.18 -5.80
C VAL A 100 -6.14 -2.17 -4.52
N VAL A 101 -6.45 -0.96 -4.08
CA VAL A 101 -7.50 -0.71 -3.10
C VAL A 101 -8.69 -0.23 -3.90
N ALA A 102 -9.79 -0.96 -3.79
CA ALA A 102 -10.97 -0.73 -4.62
C ALA A 102 -12.23 -0.68 -3.76
N MET A 103 -13.25 -0.04 -4.30
CA MET A 103 -14.53 0.12 -3.61
C MET A 103 -15.63 -0.32 -4.56
N ASN A 104 -16.58 -1.10 -4.03
CA ASN A 104 -17.73 -1.54 -4.82
C ASN A 104 -18.88 -0.53 -4.73
N ALA A 105 -20.02 -0.86 -5.35
CA ALA A 105 -21.17 0.04 -5.38
C ALA A 105 -21.77 0.28 -3.98
N ASP A 106 -21.54 -0.64 -3.05
CA ASP A 106 -22.01 -0.50 -1.67
C ASP A 106 -20.99 0.21 -0.79
N ASN A 107 -19.95 0.80 -1.39
CA ASN A 107 -18.90 1.53 -0.68
C ASN A 107 -18.07 0.65 0.23
N GLU A 108 -18.00 -0.65 -0.07
CA GLU A 108 -17.13 -1.55 0.65
C GLU A 108 -15.74 -1.52 0.03
N VAL A 109 -14.72 -1.43 0.86
CA VAL A 109 -13.34 -1.27 0.43
C VAL A 109 -12.60 -2.58 0.61
N THR A 110 -11.80 -2.96 -0.38
CA THR A 110 -11.06 -4.20 -0.35
C THR A 110 -9.73 -4.04 -1.07
N VAL A 111 -8.78 -4.92 -0.74
CA VAL A 111 -7.49 -5.02 -1.41
C VAL A 111 -7.49 -6.31 -2.22
N LYS A 112 -7.31 -6.19 -3.53
CA LYS A 112 -7.37 -7.34 -4.43
C LYS A 112 -6.48 -7.08 -5.64
N THR A 113 -6.25 -8.11 -6.44
CA THR A 113 -5.62 -7.96 -7.73
C THR A 113 -6.69 -7.58 -8.75
N PHE A 114 -6.41 -6.55 -9.52
CA PHE A 114 -7.38 -5.95 -10.42
C PHE A 114 -7.29 -6.55 -11.81
N TYR A 115 -8.46 -6.86 -12.39
CA TYR A 115 -8.57 -7.25 -13.81
C TYR A 115 -9.80 -6.62 -14.40
N LYS A 116 -9.65 -5.98 -15.55
CA LYS A 116 -10.78 -5.51 -16.33
C LYS A 116 -11.03 -6.51 -17.44
N GLU A 117 -12.19 -7.17 -17.36
CA GLU A 117 -12.61 -8.12 -18.36
C GLU A 117 -13.50 -7.41 -19.38
N LYS A 118 -14.03 -8.17 -20.33
CA LYS A 118 -14.77 -7.56 -21.44
C LYS A 118 -15.99 -6.77 -20.96
N ASP A 119 -16.79 -7.38 -20.07
CA ASP A 119 -18.06 -6.78 -19.65
C ASP A 119 -18.16 -6.55 -18.16
N TYR A 120 -17.08 -6.76 -17.41
CA TYR A 120 -17.11 -6.66 -15.96
C TYR A 120 -15.70 -6.45 -15.44
N PHE A 121 -15.62 -6.15 -14.15
CA PHE A 121 -14.35 -6.09 -13.42
C PHE A 121 -14.25 -7.30 -12.52
N ARG A 122 -13.04 -7.85 -12.44
CA ARG A 122 -12.77 -8.96 -11.54
C ARG A 122 -11.75 -8.51 -10.50
N LEU A 123 -12.14 -8.59 -9.24
CA LEU A 123 -11.25 -8.34 -8.13
C LEU A 123 -10.84 -9.70 -7.59
N GLN A 124 -9.60 -10.07 -7.86
CA GLN A 124 -9.12 -11.43 -7.62
C GLN A 124 -8.43 -11.52 -6.28
N PRO A 125 -8.93 -12.34 -5.34
CA PRO A 125 -8.18 -12.64 -4.13
C PRO A 125 -6.99 -13.52 -4.48
N GLU A 126 -5.90 -13.31 -3.78
CA GLU A 126 -4.72 -14.14 -3.94
C GLU A 126 -4.69 -15.15 -2.79
N ASN A 127 -5.70 -15.99 -2.80
CA ASN A 127 -5.94 -17.01 -1.77
C ASN A 127 -6.76 -18.13 -2.42
N ASP A 128 -6.22 -19.34 -2.40
CA ASP A 128 -6.81 -20.47 -3.13
C ASP A 128 -8.20 -20.85 -2.65
N THR A 129 -8.57 -20.45 -1.44
CA THR A 129 -9.86 -20.81 -0.87
C THR A 129 -10.94 -19.75 -1.06
N MET A 130 -10.61 -18.64 -1.75
CA MET A 130 -11.53 -17.52 -1.87
C MET A 130 -11.88 -17.27 -3.33
N GLU A 131 -13.15 -16.91 -3.55
CA GLU A 131 -13.67 -16.70 -4.89
C GLU A 131 -13.45 -15.25 -5.34
N PRO A 132 -13.28 -15.03 -6.65
CA PRO A 132 -13.17 -13.67 -7.15
C PRO A 132 -14.48 -12.90 -7.01
N ILE A 133 -14.35 -11.60 -6.89
CA ILE A 133 -15.49 -10.68 -6.81
C ILE A 133 -15.72 -10.12 -8.21
N ILE A 134 -16.93 -10.31 -8.72
CA ILE A 134 -17.29 -9.84 -10.06
C ILE A 134 -18.18 -8.62 -9.92
N LEU A 135 -17.80 -7.53 -10.54
CA LEU A 135 -18.50 -6.25 -10.41
C LEU A 135 -18.73 -5.62 -11.77
N LYS A 136 -19.87 -4.99 -11.94
CA LYS A 136 -20.12 -4.18 -13.12
C LYS A 136 -19.51 -2.80 -12.97
N GLU A 137 -19.43 -2.31 -11.74
CA GLU A 137 -18.84 -1.01 -11.42
C GLU A 137 -17.84 -1.17 -10.31
N CYS A 138 -16.73 -0.50 -10.44
CA CYS A 138 -15.64 -0.61 -9.48
C CYS A 138 -14.92 0.73 -9.42
N THR A 139 -14.76 1.28 -8.22
CA THR A 139 -13.99 2.51 -8.04
C THR A 139 -12.62 2.15 -7.52
N ILE A 140 -11.59 2.57 -8.24
CA ILE A 140 -10.22 2.39 -7.79
C ILE A 140 -9.85 3.56 -6.91
N LEU A 141 -9.36 3.26 -5.71
CA LEU A 141 -8.91 4.28 -4.76
C LEU A 141 -7.39 4.46 -4.81
N GLY A 142 -6.67 3.41 -5.17
CA GLY A 142 -5.23 3.51 -5.25
C GLY A 142 -4.57 2.21 -5.62
N LYS A 143 -3.27 2.30 -5.84
CA LYS A 143 -2.42 1.17 -6.19
C LYS A 143 -1.43 0.92 -5.06
N ALA A 144 -1.30 -0.34 -4.65
CA ALA A 144 -0.33 -0.71 -3.63
C ALA A 144 1.08 -0.55 -4.19
N ILE A 145 1.93 0.17 -3.48
CA ILE A 145 3.33 0.38 -3.90
C ILE A 145 4.31 -0.17 -2.89
N GLY A 146 3.85 -0.63 -1.74
CA GLY A 146 4.71 -1.22 -0.74
C GLY A 146 3.91 -1.61 0.47
N LEU A 147 4.59 -2.21 1.45
CA LEU A 147 3.95 -2.52 2.71
C LEU A 147 4.95 -2.43 3.85
N TYR A 148 4.43 -2.25 5.06
CA TYR A 148 5.21 -2.26 6.27
C TYR A 148 4.66 -3.35 7.18
N ARG A 149 5.56 -4.14 7.73
CA ARG A 149 5.21 -5.21 8.66
C ARG A 149 6.19 -5.21 9.80
N LYS A 150 5.63 -5.24 10.99
CA LYS A 150 6.44 -5.31 12.20
C LYS A 150 6.37 -6.74 12.74
N PHE A 151 7.51 -7.30 13.03
CA PHE A 151 7.57 -8.63 13.62
C PHE A 151 7.48 -8.59 15.12
#